data_0592710c454a49ad48524297856635b2
#
_entry.id   0592710c454a49ad48524297856635b2
#
_cell.length_a   1.000
_cell.length_b   1.000
_cell.length_c   1.000
_cell.angle_alpha   90.00
_cell.angle_beta   90.00
_cell.angle_gamma   90.00
#
_symmetry.space_group_name_H-M   'P 1'
#
loop_
_entity.id
_entity.type
_entity.pdbx_description
1 polymer ?
#
loop_
_entity_poly.entity_id
_entity_poly.type
_entity_poly.pdbx_seq_one_letter_code
_entity_poly.pdbx_strand_id
1 'polypeptide(L)'
;VTDGEPRRLRVTLVNAHGLHARPSHLFVQTANSYVSALRVGRVDQEERVDGKSIMGMMMLAAERGTELELEAAGPDADAMLRALGDLVAAGFGEE
;
A
#
# COMPACT_ATOMS: atom_id res chain seq x y z
N VAL A 1 19.22 16.31 -5.34
CA VAL A 1 18.84 15.05 -4.77
C VAL A 1 17.36 14.99 -4.56
N THR A 2 16.83 13.86 -4.80
CA THR A 2 15.40 13.73 -4.78
C THR A 2 14.92 12.59 -3.90
N ASP A 3 15.79 12.12 -2.99
CA ASP A 3 15.40 11.03 -2.10
C ASP A 3 14.15 11.36 -1.31
N GLY A 4 13.95 12.66 -1.02
CA GLY A 4 12.77 13.09 -0.28
C GLY A 4 11.54 13.31 -1.12
N GLU A 5 11.67 13.28 -2.44
CA GLU A 5 10.52 13.50 -3.31
C GLU A 5 9.66 12.25 -3.35
N PRO A 6 8.35 12.40 -3.13
CA PRO A 6 7.50 11.22 -3.13
C PRO A 6 7.36 10.60 -4.52
N ARG A 7 7.32 9.29 -4.53
CA ARG A 7 6.94 8.51 -5.70
C ARG A 7 5.56 7.95 -5.45
N ARG A 8 4.77 7.89 -6.49
CA ARG A 8 3.37 7.45 -6.34
C ARG A 8 3.07 6.29 -7.26
N LEU A 9 2.20 5.42 -6.79
CA LEU A 9 1.72 4.30 -7.57
C LEU A 9 0.26 4.07 -7.22
N ARG A 10 -0.58 3.89 -8.23
CA ARG A 10 -1.97 3.54 -8.00
C ARG A 10 -2.15 2.06 -8.23
N VAL A 11 -2.90 1.44 -7.34
CA VAL A 11 -3.19 0.01 -7.42
C VAL A 11 -4.66 -0.21 -7.15
N THR A 12 -5.19 -1.31 -7.68
CA THR A 12 -6.59 -1.67 -7.48
C THR A 12 -6.65 -3.00 -6.74
N LEU A 13 -7.44 -3.05 -5.68
CA LEU A 13 -7.60 -4.29 -4.92
C LEU A 13 -8.41 -5.28 -5.74
N VAL A 14 -7.86 -6.47 -5.92
CA VAL A 14 -8.51 -7.50 -6.75
C VAL A 14 -8.95 -8.72 -5.95
N ASN A 15 -8.52 -8.84 -4.70
CA ASN A 15 -8.90 -9.98 -3.88
C ASN A 15 -10.31 -9.80 -3.31
N ALA A 16 -10.96 -10.91 -3.01
CA ALA A 16 -12.40 -10.93 -2.74
C ALA A 16 -12.83 -10.00 -1.60
N HIS A 17 -12.03 -9.92 -0.54
CA HIS A 17 -12.43 -9.19 0.67
C HIS A 17 -11.59 -7.94 0.92
N GLY A 18 -10.79 -7.51 -0.06
CA GLY A 18 -10.02 -6.28 0.07
C GLY A 18 -9.03 -6.31 1.22
N LEU A 19 -8.92 -5.19 1.91
CA LEU A 19 -7.92 -5.02 2.97
C LEU A 19 -8.41 -5.48 4.34
N HIS A 20 -8.85 -6.73 4.43
CA HIS A 20 -9.12 -7.30 5.74
C HIS A 20 -7.79 -7.64 6.44
N ALA A 21 -7.84 -8.30 7.58
CA ALA A 21 -6.67 -8.40 8.46
C ALA A 21 -5.46 -9.04 7.79
N ARG A 22 -5.67 -10.15 7.07
CA ARG A 22 -4.54 -10.87 6.49
C ARG A 22 -3.84 -10.09 5.39
N PRO A 23 -4.53 -9.55 4.38
CA PRO A 23 -3.88 -8.72 3.38
C PRO A 23 -3.23 -7.49 3.98
N SER A 24 -3.86 -6.86 4.98
CA SER A 24 -3.26 -5.70 5.62
C SER A 24 -1.95 -6.08 6.30
N HIS A 25 -1.90 -7.23 6.95
CA HIS A 25 -0.68 -7.71 7.59
C HIS A 25 0.42 -7.95 6.55
N LEU A 26 0.08 -8.63 5.46
CA LEU A 26 1.07 -8.91 4.40
C LEU A 26 1.59 -7.61 3.78
N PHE A 27 0.68 -6.66 3.55
CA PHE A 27 1.07 -5.37 2.99
C PHE A 27 2.07 -4.66 3.91
N VAL A 28 1.74 -4.58 5.20
CA VAL A 28 2.58 -3.90 6.17
C VAL A 28 3.92 -4.62 6.34
N GLN A 29 3.89 -5.94 6.37
CA GLN A 29 5.11 -6.73 6.50
C GLN A 29 6.05 -6.47 5.33
N THR A 30 5.50 -6.41 4.11
CA THR A 30 6.29 -6.11 2.93
C THR A 30 6.83 -4.68 3.00
N ALA A 31 5.99 -3.72 3.37
CA ALA A 31 6.41 -2.32 3.45
C ALA A 31 7.53 -2.14 4.48
N ASN A 32 7.47 -2.89 5.58
CA ASN A 32 8.48 -2.77 6.63
C ASN A 32 9.82 -3.39 6.27
N SER A 33 9.91 -4.06 5.12
CA SER A 33 11.19 -4.54 4.62
C SER A 33 12.02 -3.42 3.99
N TYR A 34 11.44 -2.25 3.83
CA TYR A 34 12.10 -1.10 3.20
C TYR A 34 12.18 0.03 4.20
N VAL A 35 13.15 0.94 3.98
CA VAL A 35 13.36 2.05 4.91
C VAL A 35 12.56 3.30 4.53
N SER A 36 12.10 3.39 3.30
CA SER A 36 11.35 4.56 2.84
C SER A 36 10.04 4.67 3.59
N ALA A 37 9.57 5.91 3.76
CA ALA A 37 8.25 6.16 4.35
C ALA A 37 7.15 5.83 3.34
N LEU A 38 5.99 5.42 3.84
CA LEU A 38 4.89 5.05 2.97
C LEU A 38 3.57 5.59 3.53
N ARG A 39 2.82 6.27 2.68
CA ARG A 39 1.48 6.71 2.99
C ARG A 39 0.53 6.12 1.96
N VAL A 40 -0.65 5.75 2.41
CA VAL A 40 -1.63 5.09 1.55
C VAL A 40 -2.98 5.75 1.75
N GLY A 41 -3.70 5.93 0.67
CA GLY A 41 -5.05 6.45 0.74
C GLY A 41 -5.90 5.92 -0.39
N ARG A 42 -7.22 6.02 -0.22
CA ARG A 42 -8.14 5.74 -1.30
C ARG A 42 -8.08 6.90 -2.27
N VAL A 43 -8.09 6.59 -3.56
CA VAL A 43 -8.01 7.64 -4.58
C VAL A 43 -9.19 8.61 -4.49
N ASP A 44 -10.35 8.12 -4.04
CA ASP A 44 -11.56 8.94 -3.94
C ASP A 44 -11.66 9.72 -2.63
N GLN A 45 -10.62 9.71 -1.80
CA GLN A 45 -10.61 10.44 -0.53
C GLN A 45 -9.27 11.15 -0.37
N GLU A 46 -9.27 12.15 0.52
CA GLU A 46 -8.04 12.91 0.76
C GLU A 46 -7.19 12.33 1.87
N GLU A 47 -7.78 11.53 2.73
CA GLU A 47 -7.07 11.01 3.89
C GLU A 47 -5.99 10.03 3.47
N ARG A 48 -4.90 10.06 4.23
CA ARG A 48 -3.78 9.15 4.04
C ARG A 48 -3.43 8.53 5.38
N VAL A 49 -3.05 7.27 5.35
CA VAL A 49 -2.64 6.55 6.55
C VAL A 49 -1.20 6.09 6.40
N ASP A 50 -0.59 5.72 7.51
CA ASP A 50 0.75 5.15 7.50
C ASP A 50 0.67 3.73 6.93
N GLY A 51 1.31 3.53 5.77
CA GLY A 51 1.29 2.23 5.09
C GLY A 51 2.07 1.15 5.82
N LYS A 52 2.77 1.52 6.90
CA LYS A 52 3.51 0.57 7.72
C LYS A 52 2.78 0.23 9.02
N SER A 53 1.51 0.63 9.12
CA SER A 53 0.65 0.37 10.26
C SER A 53 -0.51 -0.51 9.85
N ILE A 54 -0.66 -1.67 10.49
CA ILE A 54 -1.78 -2.57 10.19
C ILE A 54 -3.10 -1.86 10.49
N MET A 55 -3.18 -1.17 11.62
CA MET A 55 -4.38 -0.41 11.98
C MET A 55 -4.70 0.64 10.93
N GLY A 56 -3.66 1.37 10.49
CA GLY A 56 -3.85 2.38 9.46
C GLY A 56 -4.42 1.79 8.20
N MET A 57 -3.87 0.68 7.74
CA MET A 57 -4.35 0.04 6.52
C MET A 57 -5.79 -0.44 6.67
N MET A 58 -6.13 -1.01 7.82
CA MET A 58 -7.48 -1.50 8.04
C MET A 58 -8.49 -0.36 8.14
N MET A 59 -8.05 0.82 8.63
CA MET A 59 -8.94 1.96 8.73
C MET A 59 -9.37 2.50 7.37
N LEU A 60 -8.65 2.15 6.30
CA LEU A 60 -9.09 2.55 4.96
C LEU A 60 -10.39 1.88 4.56
N ALA A 61 -10.73 0.77 5.19
CA ALA A 61 -11.96 0.02 4.90
C ALA A 61 -12.12 -0.24 3.40
N ALA A 62 -11.01 -0.54 2.73
CA ALA A 62 -11.00 -0.67 1.29
C ALA A 62 -11.41 -2.07 0.88
N GLU A 63 -12.37 -2.15 -0.03
CA GLU A 63 -12.93 -3.40 -0.51
C GLU A 63 -12.43 -3.70 -1.91
N ARG A 64 -12.76 -4.88 -2.40
CA ARG A 64 -12.42 -5.26 -3.76
C ARG A 64 -12.85 -4.17 -4.73
N GLY A 65 -11.98 -3.83 -5.66
CA GLY A 65 -12.25 -2.81 -6.66
C GLY A 65 -11.84 -1.41 -6.23
N THR A 66 -11.49 -1.22 -4.94
CA THR A 66 -11.04 0.08 -4.48
C THR A 66 -9.68 0.40 -5.07
N GLU A 67 -9.53 1.62 -5.56
CA GLU A 67 -8.25 2.09 -6.05
C GLU A 67 -7.54 2.85 -4.96
N LEU A 68 -6.30 2.46 -4.71
CA LEU A 68 -5.45 3.07 -3.69
C LEU A 68 -4.30 3.81 -4.33
N GLU A 69 -3.89 4.89 -3.68
CA GLU A 69 -2.65 5.58 -4.06
C GLU A 69 -1.61 5.32 -2.98
N LEU A 70 -0.48 4.80 -3.40
CA LEU A 70 0.68 4.58 -2.54
C LEU A 70 1.65 5.70 -2.78
N GLU A 71 2.10 6.34 -1.71
CA GLU A 71 3.06 7.43 -1.81
C GLU A 71 4.26 7.08 -0.96
N ALA A 72 5.41 6.94 -1.59
CA ALA A 72 6.63 6.51 -0.92
C ALA A 72 7.72 7.56 -1.08
N ALA A 73 8.47 7.79 0.00
CA ALA A 73 9.58 8.75 -0.03
C ALA A 73 10.76 8.16 0.71
N GLY A 74 11.90 8.12 0.05
CA GLY A 74 13.12 7.60 0.63
C GLY A 74 13.98 6.90 -0.39
N PRO A 75 15.12 6.36 0.05
CA PRO A 75 16.11 5.82 -0.89
C PRO A 75 15.66 4.56 -1.64
N ASP A 76 14.75 3.77 -1.06
CA ASP A 76 14.29 2.55 -1.71
C ASP A 76 12.80 2.61 -2.06
N ALA A 77 12.29 3.83 -2.28
CA ALA A 77 10.87 4.04 -2.56
C ALA A 77 10.39 3.26 -3.78
N ASP A 78 11.16 3.30 -4.88
CA ASP A 78 10.73 2.60 -6.10
C ASP A 78 10.69 1.09 -5.90
N ALA A 79 11.67 0.54 -5.21
CA ALA A 79 11.68 -0.90 -4.94
C ALA A 79 10.51 -1.30 -4.06
N MET A 80 10.21 -0.50 -3.04
CA MET A 80 9.08 -0.75 -2.16
C MET A 80 7.77 -0.72 -2.94
N LEU A 81 7.58 0.29 -3.78
CA LEU A 81 6.35 0.41 -4.55
C LEU A 81 6.18 -0.76 -5.51
N ARG A 82 7.27 -1.22 -6.12
CA ARG A 82 7.20 -2.37 -7.01
C ARG A 82 6.76 -3.62 -6.25
N ALA A 83 7.35 -3.85 -5.07
CA ALA A 83 7.01 -5.02 -4.27
C ALA A 83 5.54 -4.98 -3.84
N LEU A 84 5.08 -3.80 -3.39
CA LEU A 84 3.70 -3.66 -2.96
C LEU A 84 2.74 -3.77 -4.13
N GLY A 85 3.08 -3.20 -5.27
CA GLY A 85 2.27 -3.31 -6.47
C GLY A 85 2.10 -4.74 -6.90
N ASP A 86 3.17 -5.52 -6.87
CA ASP A 86 3.12 -6.94 -7.23
C ASP A 86 2.26 -7.72 -6.26
N LEU A 87 2.37 -7.40 -4.97
CA LEU A 87 1.58 -8.08 -3.94
C LEU A 87 0.08 -7.84 -4.15
N VAL A 88 -0.30 -6.59 -4.42
CA VAL A 88 -1.70 -6.24 -4.66
C VAL A 88 -2.20 -6.89 -5.96
N ALA A 89 -1.39 -6.85 -7.02
CA ALA A 89 -1.78 -7.42 -8.30
C ALA A 89 -1.98 -8.93 -8.21
N ALA A 90 -1.25 -9.59 -7.31
CA ALA A 90 -1.39 -11.03 -7.09
C ALA A 90 -2.55 -11.35 -6.14
N GLY A 91 -3.33 -10.34 -5.73
CA GLY A 91 -4.44 -10.55 -4.81
C GLY A 91 -3.98 -11.06 -3.45
N PHE A 92 -2.77 -10.70 -3.04
CA PHE A 92 -2.17 -11.13 -1.78
C PHE A 92 -2.05 -12.66 -1.69
N GLY A 93 -2.04 -13.32 -2.83
CA GLY A 93 -1.98 -14.78 -2.86
C GLY A 93 -3.29 -15.45 -2.49
N GLU A 94 -4.37 -14.69 -2.37
CA GLU A 94 -5.69 -15.24 -2.07
C GLU A 94 -6.41 -15.60 -3.37
N GLU A 95 -7.33 -16.52 -3.25
CA GLU A 95 -8.16 -16.91 -4.40
C GLU A 95 -9.33 -16.03 -4.62
#